data_dbda1f7058de985f58bc153d18deba95
#
_entry.id   dbda1f7058de985f58bc153d18deba95
#
_cell.length_a   1.000
_cell.length_b   1.000
_cell.length_c   1.000
_cell.angle_alpha   90.00
_cell.angle_beta   90.00
_cell.angle_gamma   90.00
#
_symmetry.space_group_name_H-M   'P 1'
#
loop_
_entity.id
_entity.type
_entity.pdbx_description
1 polymer ?
#
loop_
_entity_poly.entity_id
_entity_poly.type
_entity_poly.pdbx_seq_one_letter_code
_entity_poly.pdbx_strand_id
1 'polypeptide(L)'
;EGNFNNEIGLPLTVFRLRDDDEVAVLEMGISDFGEMDRLSKIAQPDISVITNIGLCHLENLKTRDGILKAKTEIFNNMKPDGIAILNGDDDKLSTVKTVNGKKPVFFGLDAKNDFYAKNIKNSCDGNVLATLCFDNNNIDVEIPAIGTYMVTNALAAAAAGKLLGLTDEEIANGVASYKTVGSRAN
;
A
#
# COMPACT_ATOMS: atom_id res chain seq x y z
N GLU A 1 -14.32 -10.68 -7.99
CA GLU A 1 -14.27 -9.97 -9.28
C GLU A 1 -15.02 -8.64 -9.12
N GLY A 2 -14.45 -7.55 -9.64
CA GLY A 2 -14.94 -6.19 -9.46
C GLY A 2 -14.23 -5.43 -8.35
N ASN A 3 -14.19 -4.09 -8.44
CA ASN A 3 -13.55 -3.23 -7.46
C ASN A 3 -14.56 -2.78 -6.40
N PHE A 4 -14.72 -3.55 -5.34
CA PHE A 4 -15.65 -3.29 -4.23
C PHE A 4 -15.01 -2.41 -3.15
N ASN A 5 -14.46 -1.25 -3.52
CA ASN A 5 -13.67 -0.37 -2.65
C ASN A 5 -14.44 0.85 -2.08
N ASN A 6 -15.75 0.89 -2.24
CA ASN A 6 -16.63 1.99 -1.80
C ASN A 6 -17.50 1.59 -0.59
N GLU A 7 -18.35 2.51 -0.13
CA GLU A 7 -19.21 2.35 1.05
C GLU A 7 -20.26 1.22 0.94
N ILE A 8 -20.52 0.72 -0.26
CA ILE A 8 -21.39 -0.44 -0.49
C ILE A 8 -20.54 -1.71 -0.64
N GLY A 9 -19.49 -1.64 -1.43
CA GLY A 9 -18.68 -2.80 -1.80
C GLY A 9 -17.80 -3.31 -0.67
N LEU A 10 -17.21 -2.42 0.13
CA LEU A 10 -16.34 -2.81 1.25
C LEU A 10 -17.08 -3.63 2.31
N PRO A 11 -18.27 -3.21 2.81
CA PRO A 11 -19.04 -4.03 3.75
C PRO A 11 -19.38 -5.42 3.19
N LEU A 12 -19.76 -5.49 1.91
CA LEU A 12 -20.04 -6.77 1.25
C LEU A 12 -18.82 -7.67 1.17
N THR A 13 -17.62 -7.09 1.06
CA THR A 13 -16.37 -7.84 1.10
C THR A 13 -16.07 -8.33 2.51
N VAL A 14 -16.26 -7.48 3.52
CA VAL A 14 -16.09 -7.85 4.93
C VAL A 14 -17.01 -8.99 5.36
N PHE A 15 -18.26 -9.01 4.87
CA PHE A 15 -19.20 -10.13 5.13
C PHE A 15 -18.78 -11.46 4.49
N ARG A 16 -17.79 -11.48 3.61
CA ARG A 16 -17.25 -12.72 3.02
C ARG A 16 -16.10 -13.31 3.81
N LEU A 17 -15.56 -12.56 4.78
CA LEU A 17 -14.49 -13.04 5.65
C LEU A 17 -14.99 -14.23 6.47
N ARG A 18 -14.10 -15.20 6.65
CA ARG A 18 -14.34 -16.44 7.39
C ARG A 18 -13.47 -16.47 8.64
N ASP A 19 -13.84 -17.29 9.59
CA ASP A 19 -13.09 -17.43 10.85
C ASP A 19 -11.69 -18.02 10.65
N ASP A 20 -11.42 -18.68 9.50
CA ASP A 20 -10.15 -19.26 9.12
C ASP A 20 -9.29 -18.35 8.21
N ASP A 21 -9.77 -17.16 7.85
CA ASP A 21 -8.96 -16.17 7.13
C ASP A 21 -7.96 -15.51 8.08
N GLU A 22 -6.66 -15.65 7.79
CA GLU A 22 -5.59 -15.07 8.60
C GLU A 22 -5.36 -13.59 8.29
N VAL A 23 -5.54 -13.16 7.03
CA VAL A 23 -5.30 -11.81 6.56
C VAL A 23 -6.38 -11.36 5.59
N ALA A 24 -6.93 -10.17 5.80
CA ALA A 24 -7.80 -9.49 4.86
C ALA A 24 -7.10 -8.27 4.25
N VAL A 25 -6.99 -8.22 2.93
CA VAL A 25 -6.47 -7.06 2.21
C VAL A 25 -7.64 -6.33 1.56
N LEU A 26 -7.94 -5.13 2.06
CA LEU A 26 -9.10 -4.34 1.66
C LEU A 26 -8.65 -3.07 0.94
N GLU A 27 -9.04 -2.92 -0.33
CA GLU A 27 -8.86 -1.65 -1.06
C GLU A 27 -9.97 -0.68 -0.68
N MET A 28 -9.61 0.57 -0.42
CA MET A 28 -10.55 1.64 -0.09
C MET A 28 -10.37 2.80 -1.06
N GLY A 29 -11.42 3.10 -1.82
CA GLY A 29 -11.50 4.25 -2.73
C GLY A 29 -12.32 5.37 -2.11
N ILE A 30 -11.92 6.62 -2.36
CA ILE A 30 -12.64 7.81 -1.90
C ILE A 30 -12.82 8.79 -3.03
N SER A 31 -13.90 9.55 -2.97
CA SER A 31 -14.19 10.68 -3.85
C SER A 31 -14.41 11.98 -3.07
N ASP A 32 -14.74 11.90 -1.77
CA ASP A 32 -15.03 13.05 -0.93
C ASP A 32 -14.51 12.85 0.50
N PHE A 33 -14.51 13.95 1.28
CA PHE A 33 -14.17 13.93 2.70
C PHE A 33 -15.16 13.09 3.51
N GLY A 34 -14.64 12.40 4.54
CA GLY A 34 -15.43 11.55 5.44
C GLY A 34 -15.74 10.16 4.89
N GLU A 35 -15.51 9.89 3.59
CA GLU A 35 -15.70 8.54 3.05
C GLU A 35 -14.67 7.55 3.62
N MET A 36 -13.40 7.96 3.67
CA MET A 36 -12.35 7.11 4.25
C MET A 36 -12.57 6.85 5.73
N ASP A 37 -13.08 7.83 6.49
CA ASP A 37 -13.43 7.63 7.89
C ASP A 37 -14.51 6.55 8.06
N ARG A 38 -15.57 6.58 7.22
CA ARG A 38 -16.62 5.56 7.25
C ARG A 38 -16.12 4.18 6.84
N LEU A 39 -15.29 4.11 5.78
CA LEU A 39 -14.71 2.85 5.32
C LEU A 39 -13.77 2.24 6.37
N SER A 40 -12.88 3.05 6.93
CA SER A 40 -11.93 2.59 7.95
C SER A 40 -12.62 2.19 9.27
N LYS A 41 -13.76 2.81 9.60
CA LYS A 41 -14.59 2.40 10.75
C LYS A 41 -15.16 1.00 10.60
N ILE A 42 -15.45 0.58 9.38
CA ILE A 42 -15.90 -0.79 9.07
C ILE A 42 -14.72 -1.76 9.12
N ALA A 43 -13.59 -1.40 8.50
CA ALA A 43 -12.43 -2.28 8.36
C ALA A 43 -11.57 -2.38 9.62
N GLN A 44 -11.46 -1.32 10.43
CA GLN A 44 -10.62 -1.23 11.62
C GLN A 44 -9.20 -1.79 11.40
N PRO A 45 -8.42 -1.21 10.46
CA PRO A 45 -7.20 -1.83 9.99
C PRO A 45 -6.11 -1.92 11.07
N ASP A 46 -5.42 -3.06 11.10
CA ASP A 46 -4.17 -3.24 11.84
C ASP A 46 -3.00 -2.57 11.11
N ILE A 47 -3.03 -2.62 9.77
CA ILE A 47 -2.03 -2.01 8.89
C ILE A 47 -2.77 -1.17 7.86
N SER A 48 -2.40 0.09 7.71
CA SER A 48 -2.88 0.94 6.62
C SER A 48 -1.76 1.29 5.66
N VAL A 49 -2.03 1.22 4.36
CA VAL A 49 -1.06 1.52 3.31
C VAL A 49 -1.59 2.65 2.44
N ILE A 50 -0.81 3.74 2.31
CA ILE A 50 -1.12 4.81 1.35
C ILE A 50 0.03 4.91 0.35
N THR A 51 -0.28 4.60 -0.90
CA THR A 51 0.73 4.47 -1.96
C THR A 51 1.14 5.81 -2.56
N ASN A 52 0.22 6.76 -2.69
CA ASN A 52 0.51 8.08 -3.22
C ASN A 52 -0.62 9.09 -2.95
N ILE A 53 -0.30 10.37 -3.10
CA ILE A 53 -1.25 11.49 -3.16
C ILE A 53 -1.21 12.03 -4.60
N GLY A 54 -2.01 11.42 -5.47
CA GLY A 54 -2.15 11.82 -6.87
C GLY A 54 -3.00 13.08 -7.06
N LEU A 55 -3.54 13.22 -8.28
CA LEU A 55 -4.39 14.36 -8.69
C LEU A 55 -5.86 13.94 -8.92
N CYS A 56 -6.26 12.74 -8.50
CA CYS A 56 -7.63 12.26 -8.65
C CYS A 56 -8.56 12.98 -7.70
N HIS A 57 -9.84 13.13 -8.10
CA HIS A 57 -10.93 13.69 -7.26
C HIS A 57 -10.73 15.15 -6.82
N LEU A 58 -9.98 15.95 -7.59
CA LEU A 58 -9.77 17.38 -7.32
C LEU A 58 -11.07 18.19 -7.34
N GLU A 59 -12.10 17.72 -8.02
CA GLU A 59 -13.40 18.38 -8.03
C GLU A 59 -13.97 18.52 -6.62
N ASN A 60 -13.88 17.50 -5.80
CA ASN A 60 -14.39 17.46 -4.43
C ASN A 60 -13.31 17.85 -3.42
N LEU A 61 -12.12 17.28 -3.54
CA LEU A 61 -11.03 17.43 -2.56
C LEU A 61 -10.16 18.67 -2.79
N LYS A 62 -10.39 19.42 -3.90
CA LYS A 62 -9.84 20.73 -4.26
C LYS A 62 -8.33 20.78 -4.48
N THR A 63 -7.53 20.21 -3.60
CA THR A 63 -6.06 20.28 -3.61
C THR A 63 -5.43 18.94 -3.24
N ARG A 64 -4.14 18.77 -3.50
CA ARG A 64 -3.39 17.61 -3.01
C ARG A 64 -3.36 17.55 -1.47
N ASP A 65 -3.39 18.69 -0.79
CA ASP A 65 -3.53 18.71 0.68
C ASP A 65 -4.91 18.21 1.13
N GLY A 66 -5.96 18.53 0.36
CA GLY A 66 -7.29 17.97 0.57
C GLY A 66 -7.32 16.45 0.36
N ILE A 67 -6.63 15.96 -0.69
CA ILE A 67 -6.50 14.51 -0.93
C ILE A 67 -5.72 13.83 0.20
N LEU A 68 -4.62 14.43 0.66
CA LEU A 68 -3.87 13.94 1.82
C LEU A 68 -4.79 13.85 3.04
N LYS A 69 -5.51 14.93 3.36
CA LYS A 69 -6.44 14.98 4.49
C LYS A 69 -7.48 13.86 4.40
N ALA A 70 -8.13 13.72 3.25
CA ALA A 70 -9.16 12.71 3.05
C ALA A 70 -8.61 11.28 3.16
N LYS A 71 -7.46 10.97 2.54
CA LYS A 71 -6.84 9.64 2.64
C LYS A 71 -6.35 9.32 4.05
N THR A 72 -5.85 10.30 4.78
CA THR A 72 -5.35 10.09 6.16
C THR A 72 -6.47 9.93 7.19
N GLU A 73 -7.74 10.15 6.83
CA GLU A 73 -8.88 9.78 7.68
C GLU A 73 -8.89 8.27 8.03
N ILE A 74 -8.22 7.43 7.23
CA ILE A 74 -8.04 5.98 7.54
C ILE A 74 -7.41 5.77 8.92
N PHE A 75 -6.58 6.70 9.38
CA PHE A 75 -5.90 6.59 10.67
C PHE A 75 -6.84 6.76 11.87
N ASN A 76 -8.01 7.41 11.69
CA ASN A 76 -8.96 7.65 12.78
C ASN A 76 -9.50 6.36 13.41
N ASN A 77 -9.59 5.30 12.61
CA ASN A 77 -10.22 4.04 13.01
C ASN A 77 -9.25 2.85 12.95
N MET A 78 -7.94 3.10 12.85
CA MET A 78 -6.94 2.05 13.02
C MET A 78 -6.96 1.53 14.46
N LYS A 79 -6.61 0.27 14.64
CA LYS A 79 -6.41 -0.27 15.98
C LYS A 79 -5.30 0.49 16.72
N PRO A 80 -5.32 0.55 18.07
CA PRO A 80 -4.34 1.33 18.85
C PRO A 80 -2.88 0.95 18.53
N ASP A 81 -2.64 -0.34 18.26
CA ASP A 81 -1.32 -0.85 17.89
C ASP A 81 -1.04 -0.85 16.39
N GLY A 82 -1.98 -0.39 15.60
CA GLY A 82 -1.89 -0.35 14.16
C GLY A 82 -0.70 0.46 13.63
N ILE A 83 -0.20 0.07 12.47
CA ILE A 83 0.98 0.66 11.82
C ILE A 83 0.59 1.24 10.46
N ALA A 84 1.00 2.47 10.18
CA ALA A 84 0.85 3.10 8.88
C ALA A 84 2.10 2.85 8.02
N ILE A 85 1.90 2.43 6.78
CA ILE A 85 2.92 2.27 5.74
C ILE A 85 2.68 3.35 4.68
N LEU A 86 3.65 4.23 4.47
CA LEU A 86 3.50 5.40 3.62
C LEU A 86 4.63 5.49 2.58
N ASN A 87 4.29 5.96 1.38
CA ASN A 87 5.30 6.26 0.38
C ASN A 87 6.12 7.50 0.79
N GLY A 88 7.38 7.30 1.17
CA GLY A 88 8.27 8.37 1.61
C GLY A 88 8.86 9.20 0.45
N ASP A 89 8.68 8.78 -0.80
CA ASP A 89 9.04 9.57 -1.99
C ASP A 89 7.90 10.50 -2.42
N ASP A 90 6.69 10.30 -1.91
CA ASP A 90 5.58 11.25 -2.11
C ASP A 90 5.77 12.47 -1.20
N ASP A 91 5.79 13.66 -1.80
CA ASP A 91 6.05 14.94 -1.11
C ASP A 91 5.01 15.27 -0.02
N LYS A 92 3.80 14.73 -0.15
CA LYS A 92 2.73 14.92 0.84
C LYS A 92 2.80 13.87 1.95
N LEU A 93 2.93 12.59 1.61
CA LEU A 93 2.99 11.51 2.60
C LEU A 93 4.23 11.59 3.49
N SER A 94 5.37 12.03 2.95
CA SER A 94 6.62 12.23 3.71
C SER A 94 6.51 13.30 4.81
N THR A 95 5.48 14.14 4.78
CA THR A 95 5.20 15.13 5.84
C THR A 95 4.53 14.53 7.07
N VAL A 96 3.92 13.35 6.97
CA VAL A 96 3.26 12.65 8.08
C VAL A 96 4.33 12.10 9.03
N LYS A 97 4.44 12.64 10.22
CA LYS A 97 5.50 12.27 11.17
C LYS A 97 5.07 11.19 12.16
N THR A 98 3.80 11.19 12.54
CA THR A 98 3.26 10.24 13.52
C THR A 98 1.83 9.85 13.16
N VAL A 99 1.49 8.58 13.39
CA VAL A 99 0.14 8.03 13.33
C VAL A 99 -0.08 7.25 14.62
N ASN A 100 -1.11 7.59 15.39
CA ASN A 100 -1.38 6.98 16.72
C ASN A 100 -0.17 6.98 17.65
N GLY A 101 0.64 8.06 17.60
CA GLY A 101 1.84 8.20 18.44
C GLY A 101 3.07 7.41 17.95
N LYS A 102 2.98 6.67 16.86
CA LYS A 102 4.07 5.88 16.25
C LYS A 102 4.59 6.53 14.98
N LYS A 103 5.88 6.37 14.68
CA LYS A 103 6.45 6.74 13.38
C LYS A 103 5.89 5.80 12.31
N PRO A 104 5.39 6.31 11.17
CA PRO A 104 5.04 5.46 10.03
C PRO A 104 6.26 4.70 9.49
N VAL A 105 6.03 3.54 8.91
CA VAL A 105 7.02 2.84 8.08
C VAL A 105 7.00 3.46 6.69
N PHE A 106 8.14 3.93 6.22
CA PHE A 106 8.25 4.54 4.91
C PHE A 106 8.82 3.57 3.87
N PHE A 107 8.19 3.52 2.71
CA PHE A 107 8.72 2.83 1.53
C PHE A 107 8.90 3.79 0.36
N GLY A 108 9.80 3.45 -0.56
CA GLY A 108 10.06 4.23 -1.77
C GLY A 108 11.37 3.82 -2.43
N LEU A 109 11.75 4.47 -3.53
CA LEU A 109 12.99 4.16 -4.24
C LEU A 109 14.23 4.79 -3.59
N ASP A 110 14.02 5.90 -2.86
CA ASP A 110 15.11 6.60 -2.17
C ASP A 110 15.55 5.81 -0.93
N ALA A 111 16.86 5.62 -0.77
CA ALA A 111 17.48 4.89 0.35
C ALA A 111 17.26 5.53 1.74
N LYS A 112 16.65 6.72 1.81
CA LYS A 112 16.20 7.32 3.08
C LYS A 112 15.00 6.61 3.71
N ASN A 113 14.26 5.80 2.92
CA ASN A 113 13.09 5.06 3.36
C ASN A 113 13.47 3.81 4.14
N ASP A 114 12.58 3.35 5.01
CA ASP A 114 12.77 2.12 5.78
C ASP A 114 12.77 0.87 4.85
N PHE A 115 11.96 0.92 3.77
CA PHE A 115 11.96 -0.05 2.68
C PHE A 115 12.29 0.67 1.37
N TYR A 116 13.38 0.29 0.71
CA TYR A 116 13.79 0.89 -0.56
C TYR A 116 14.27 -0.15 -1.56
N ALA A 117 14.53 0.26 -2.80
CA ALA A 117 15.02 -0.65 -3.84
C ALA A 117 16.27 -0.11 -4.53
N LYS A 118 17.13 -1.04 -4.95
CA LYS A 118 18.30 -0.78 -5.78
C LYS A 118 18.39 -1.81 -6.92
N ASN A 119 19.34 -1.61 -7.82
CA ASN A 119 19.62 -2.51 -8.95
C ASN A 119 18.39 -2.74 -9.87
N ILE A 120 17.51 -1.75 -9.99
CA ILE A 120 16.28 -1.85 -10.77
C ILE A 120 16.63 -1.95 -12.26
N LYS A 121 16.14 -3.01 -12.92
CA LYS A 121 16.39 -3.28 -14.34
C LYS A 121 15.15 -3.92 -14.96
N ASN A 122 14.92 -3.62 -16.25
CA ASN A 122 13.95 -4.38 -17.03
C ASN A 122 14.63 -5.65 -17.56
N SER A 123 13.96 -6.79 -17.43
CA SER A 123 14.39 -8.04 -18.08
C SER A 123 13.97 -8.07 -19.54
N CYS A 124 14.54 -8.99 -20.31
CA CYS A 124 14.18 -9.18 -21.73
C CYS A 124 12.72 -9.61 -21.91
N ASP A 125 12.14 -10.24 -20.92
CA ASP A 125 10.76 -10.76 -20.94
C ASP A 125 9.72 -9.73 -20.46
N GLY A 126 10.16 -8.48 -20.23
CA GLY A 126 9.27 -7.39 -19.79
C GLY A 126 9.05 -7.32 -18.29
N ASN A 127 9.62 -8.22 -17.50
CA ASN A 127 9.58 -8.17 -16.05
C ASN A 127 10.53 -7.11 -15.49
N VAL A 128 10.34 -6.72 -14.24
CA VAL A 128 11.28 -5.83 -13.54
C VAL A 128 12.05 -6.62 -12.49
N LEU A 129 13.38 -6.56 -12.57
CA LEU A 129 14.27 -7.10 -11.57
C LEU A 129 14.66 -5.98 -10.60
N ALA A 130 14.66 -6.25 -9.30
CA ALA A 130 15.06 -5.30 -8.28
C ALA A 130 15.63 -6.01 -7.05
N THR A 131 16.46 -5.31 -6.30
CA THR A 131 16.86 -5.72 -4.95
C THR A 131 16.09 -4.87 -3.95
N LEU A 132 15.18 -5.46 -3.18
CA LEU A 132 14.47 -4.80 -2.08
C LEU A 132 15.36 -4.79 -0.84
N CYS A 133 15.45 -3.65 -0.17
CA CYS A 133 16.35 -3.41 0.97
C CYS A 133 15.55 -2.94 2.18
N PHE A 134 15.70 -3.59 3.33
CA PHE A 134 15.08 -3.23 4.62
C PHE A 134 15.80 -3.96 5.76
N ASP A 135 15.83 -3.39 6.95
CA ASP A 135 16.41 -3.98 8.17
C ASP A 135 17.81 -4.59 7.98
N ASN A 136 18.68 -3.95 7.16
CA ASN A 136 19.98 -4.46 6.72
C ASN A 136 19.92 -5.75 5.86
N ASN A 137 18.74 -6.19 5.47
CA ASN A 137 18.53 -7.31 4.54
C ASN A 137 18.40 -6.80 3.10
N ASN A 138 18.73 -7.69 2.17
CA ASN A 138 18.55 -7.45 0.75
C ASN A 138 17.94 -8.72 0.14
N ILE A 139 16.81 -8.59 -0.53
CA ILE A 139 16.18 -9.67 -1.26
C ILE A 139 16.06 -9.30 -2.73
N ASP A 140 16.55 -10.19 -3.59
CA ASP A 140 16.39 -10.04 -5.02
C ASP A 140 15.00 -10.56 -5.43
N VAL A 141 14.28 -9.77 -6.21
CA VAL A 141 12.93 -10.09 -6.67
C VAL A 141 12.83 -9.91 -8.17
N GLU A 142 11.99 -10.72 -8.77
CA GLU A 142 11.49 -10.55 -10.13
C GLU A 142 10.00 -10.22 -10.06
N ILE A 143 9.63 -9.04 -10.57
CA ILE A 143 8.26 -8.55 -10.57
C ILE A 143 7.69 -8.80 -11.98
N PRO A 144 6.71 -9.70 -12.16
CA PRO A 144 6.14 -10.02 -13.47
C PRO A 144 5.17 -8.92 -13.93
N ALA A 145 5.70 -7.71 -14.15
CA ALA A 145 4.95 -6.54 -14.57
C ALA A 145 5.86 -5.53 -15.27
N ILE A 146 5.28 -4.76 -16.19
CA ILE A 146 5.98 -3.73 -16.94
C ILE A 146 6.01 -2.43 -16.12
N GLY A 147 7.18 -1.81 -16.05
CA GLY A 147 7.36 -0.47 -15.50
C GLY A 147 7.87 -0.43 -14.06
N THR A 148 8.81 0.48 -13.82
CA THR A 148 9.50 0.63 -12.54
C THR A 148 8.59 1.06 -11.39
N TYR A 149 7.41 1.62 -11.68
CA TYR A 149 6.40 1.95 -10.66
C TYR A 149 5.90 0.70 -9.90
N MET A 150 6.00 -0.48 -10.51
CA MET A 150 5.66 -1.74 -9.85
C MET A 150 6.64 -2.10 -8.72
N VAL A 151 7.88 -1.59 -8.77
CA VAL A 151 8.84 -1.74 -7.67
C VAL A 151 8.33 -1.04 -6.41
N THR A 152 7.76 0.15 -6.56
CA THR A 152 7.17 0.88 -5.42
C THR A 152 6.00 0.11 -4.80
N ASN A 153 5.15 -0.52 -5.64
CA ASN A 153 4.07 -1.38 -5.15
C ASN A 153 4.60 -2.64 -4.45
N ALA A 154 5.66 -3.25 -5.00
CA ALA A 154 6.33 -4.40 -4.37
C ALA A 154 6.95 -4.04 -3.01
N LEU A 155 7.54 -2.83 -2.88
CA LEU A 155 8.05 -2.33 -1.60
C LEU A 155 6.94 -2.15 -0.55
N ALA A 156 5.79 -1.61 -0.96
CA ALA A 156 4.63 -1.50 -0.06
C ALA A 156 4.13 -2.88 0.41
N ALA A 157 4.08 -3.86 -0.51
CA ALA A 157 3.69 -5.23 -0.21
C ALA A 157 4.74 -5.92 0.70
N ALA A 158 6.04 -5.73 0.44
CA ALA A 158 7.11 -6.25 1.28
C ALA A 158 7.06 -5.68 2.70
N ALA A 159 6.81 -4.38 2.85
CA ALA A 159 6.65 -3.74 4.15
C ALA A 159 5.46 -4.32 4.93
N ALA A 160 4.31 -4.52 4.27
CA ALA A 160 3.16 -5.16 4.88
C ALA A 160 3.44 -6.62 5.26
N GLY A 161 4.05 -7.40 4.35
CA GLY A 161 4.43 -8.79 4.60
C GLY A 161 5.38 -8.94 5.79
N LYS A 162 6.38 -8.04 5.89
CA LYS A 162 7.33 -8.05 7.01
C LYS A 162 6.64 -7.76 8.35
N LEU A 163 5.72 -6.81 8.39
CA LEU A 163 4.93 -6.51 9.59
C LEU A 163 3.99 -7.66 9.97
N LEU A 164 3.56 -8.47 9.02
CA LEU A 164 2.78 -9.69 9.25
C LEU A 164 3.65 -10.90 9.62
N GLY A 165 4.97 -10.75 9.67
CA GLY A 165 5.90 -11.80 10.10
C GLY A 165 6.34 -12.75 8.98
N LEU A 166 6.11 -12.41 7.72
CA LEU A 166 6.59 -13.21 6.59
C LEU A 166 8.12 -13.21 6.52
N THR A 167 8.66 -14.35 6.14
CA THR A 167 10.09 -14.51 5.84
C THR A 167 10.47 -13.78 4.55
N ASP A 168 11.77 -13.52 4.36
CA ASP A 168 12.28 -12.88 3.15
C ASP A 168 11.98 -13.72 1.89
N GLU A 169 12.01 -15.04 2.01
CA GLU A 169 11.66 -15.97 0.93
C GLU A 169 10.17 -15.92 0.58
N GLU A 170 9.28 -15.88 1.57
CA GLU A 170 7.84 -15.74 1.35
C GLU A 170 7.49 -14.40 0.69
N ILE A 171 8.17 -13.31 1.07
CA ILE A 171 8.01 -12.01 0.43
C ILE A 171 8.46 -12.07 -1.03
N ALA A 172 9.65 -12.63 -1.31
CA ALA A 172 10.15 -12.77 -2.67
C ALA A 172 9.20 -13.60 -3.55
N ASN A 173 8.75 -14.74 -3.04
CA ASN A 173 7.80 -15.63 -3.73
C ASN A 173 6.45 -14.94 -3.94
N GLY A 174 5.96 -14.19 -2.96
CA GLY A 174 4.72 -13.41 -3.06
C GLY A 174 4.81 -12.36 -4.16
N VAL A 175 5.90 -11.61 -4.23
CA VAL A 175 6.14 -10.62 -5.30
C VAL A 175 6.21 -11.28 -6.67
N ALA A 176 6.94 -12.40 -6.80
CA ALA A 176 7.08 -13.15 -8.05
C ALA A 176 5.76 -13.81 -8.51
N SER A 177 4.84 -14.06 -7.60
CA SER A 177 3.53 -14.65 -7.90
C SER A 177 2.51 -13.66 -8.47
N TYR A 178 2.84 -12.36 -8.51
CA TYR A 178 1.94 -11.31 -8.99
C TYR A 178 1.42 -11.63 -10.40
N LYS A 179 0.13 -11.44 -10.58
CA LYS A 179 -0.53 -11.55 -11.90
C LYS A 179 -1.33 -10.27 -12.15
N THR A 180 -1.12 -9.70 -13.32
CA THR A 180 -1.89 -8.54 -13.76
C THR A 180 -3.39 -8.88 -13.84
N VAL A 181 -4.22 -8.11 -13.16
CA VAL A 181 -5.68 -8.30 -13.16
C VAL A 181 -6.34 -7.28 -14.09
N GLY A 182 -6.96 -7.75 -15.16
CA GLY A 182 -7.79 -6.96 -16.07
C GLY A 182 -7.01 -5.95 -16.92
N SER A 183 -7.75 -4.98 -17.51
CA SER A 183 -7.24 -3.98 -18.48
C SER A 183 -6.40 -2.84 -17.86
N ARG A 184 -6.00 -2.93 -16.60
CA ARG A 184 -5.20 -1.88 -15.93
C ARG A 184 -3.72 -1.87 -16.34
N ALA A 185 -3.32 -2.75 -17.26
CA ALA A 185 -1.94 -2.91 -17.74
C ALA A 185 -1.72 -2.37 -19.17
N ASN A 186 -2.66 -1.60 -19.72
CA ASN A 186 -2.52 -0.96 -21.04
C ASN A 186 -2.32 0.55 -20.90
#